data_9a08bbb0baa4f2224f093d2e357b7e41
#
_entry.id   9a08bbb0baa4f2224f093d2e357b7e41
#
_cell.length_a   1.000
_cell.length_b   1.000
_cell.length_c   1.000
_cell.angle_alpha   90.00
_cell.angle_beta   90.00
_cell.angle_gamma   90.00
#
_symmetry.space_group_name_H-M   'P 1'
#
loop_
_entity.id
_entity.type
_entity.pdbx_description
1 polymer ?
#
loop_
_entity_poly.entity_id
_entity_poly.type
_entity_poly.pdbx_seq_one_letter_code
_entity_poly.pdbx_strand_id
1 'polypeptide(L)'
;MGLARPTCGSIFTAEFDSMEIPTEKLRWMYSTMYRIRCFEERLLEETVKGNAMGVAHTSDGEEAGPTGICAHLTNKDWIASTHRGHGHCIAKGLETDRMFAEIFGRVTGQCKGKGGSMHIADFSRGMLGANAIVGAGIPLAVGAALTAKYRGEDSIAV
;
A
#
# COMPACT_ATOMS: atom_id res chain seq x y z
N MET A 1 38.50 -24.66 21.12
CA MET A 1 38.43 -23.58 20.11
C MET A 1 36.95 -23.15 20.01
N GLY A 2 36.57 -22.13 20.77
CA GLY A 2 35.18 -21.66 20.81
C GLY A 2 34.93 -20.70 19.64
N LEU A 3 34.05 -21.08 18.75
CA LEU A 3 33.51 -20.17 17.72
C LEU A 3 32.62 -19.14 18.43
N ALA A 4 33.10 -17.88 18.49
CA ALA A 4 32.29 -16.76 18.94
C ALA A 4 31.08 -16.61 18.00
N ARG A 5 29.86 -16.72 18.55
CA ARG A 5 28.63 -16.44 17.80
C ARG A 5 28.57 -14.93 17.48
N PRO A 6 28.38 -14.52 16.22
CA PRO A 6 28.22 -13.11 15.91
C PRO A 6 26.97 -12.59 16.65
N THR A 7 27.10 -11.46 17.34
CA THR A 7 25.97 -10.79 17.98
C THR A 7 25.08 -10.18 16.93
N CYS A 8 23.78 -10.27 17.08
CA CYS A 8 22.75 -9.81 16.12
C CYS A 8 22.90 -8.35 15.65
N GLY A 9 23.66 -7.54 16.40
CA GLY A 9 23.94 -6.14 16.03
C GLY A 9 25.05 -5.95 14.99
N SER A 10 25.98 -6.91 14.82
CA SER A 10 27.15 -6.73 13.95
C SER A 10 26.89 -7.08 12.46
N ILE A 11 25.80 -7.77 12.15
CA ILE A 11 25.44 -8.15 10.78
C ILE A 11 24.69 -7.02 10.07
N PHE A 12 23.98 -6.17 10.82
CA PHE A 12 23.16 -5.10 10.24
C PHE A 12 23.89 -3.78 9.98
N THR A 13 25.01 -3.52 10.64
CA THR A 13 25.66 -2.19 10.57
C THR A 13 26.61 -2.01 9.40
N ALA A 14 27.22 -3.06 8.87
CA ALA A 14 28.27 -2.93 7.85
C ALA A 14 27.73 -2.80 6.40
N GLU A 15 26.53 -3.29 6.09
CA GLU A 15 25.94 -3.24 4.75
C GLU A 15 25.03 -2.01 4.54
N PHE A 16 24.50 -1.41 5.61
CA PHE A 16 23.64 -0.21 5.51
C PHE A 16 24.41 1.10 5.27
N ASP A 17 25.64 1.19 5.73
CA ASP A 17 26.47 2.41 5.59
C ASP A 17 26.90 2.68 4.13
N SER A 18 26.71 1.74 3.21
CA SER A 18 27.08 1.88 1.79
C SER A 18 25.92 1.99 0.80
N MET A 19 24.65 1.91 1.27
CA MET A 19 23.50 2.02 0.37
C MET A 19 23.07 3.48 0.21
N GLU A 20 23.55 4.13 -0.84
CA GLU A 20 23.02 5.44 -1.24
C GLU A 20 21.67 5.28 -1.94
N ILE A 21 20.60 5.77 -1.30
CA ILE A 21 19.29 5.85 -1.93
C ILE A 21 19.27 7.08 -2.84
N PRO A 22 18.94 6.96 -4.13
CA PRO A 22 18.87 8.10 -5.04
C PRO A 22 17.94 9.21 -4.50
N THR A 23 18.38 10.46 -4.61
CA THR A 23 17.63 11.62 -4.11
C THR A 23 16.21 11.69 -4.65
N GLU A 24 15.99 11.33 -5.90
CA GLU A 24 14.65 11.28 -6.52
C GLU A 24 13.75 10.25 -5.83
N LYS A 25 14.30 9.10 -5.45
CA LYS A 25 13.56 8.08 -4.70
C LYS A 25 13.19 8.57 -3.29
N LEU A 26 14.12 9.24 -2.61
CA LEU A 26 13.85 9.87 -1.31
C LEU A 26 12.75 10.94 -1.40
N ARG A 27 12.79 11.78 -2.43
CA ARG A 27 11.75 12.79 -2.67
C ARG A 27 10.40 12.14 -2.95
N TRP A 28 10.36 11.08 -3.77
CA TRP A 28 9.15 10.34 -4.03
C TRP A 28 8.60 9.71 -2.75
N MET A 29 9.44 9.06 -1.95
CA MET A 29 9.02 8.46 -0.68
C MET A 29 8.46 9.51 0.28
N TYR A 30 9.15 10.63 0.47
CA TYR A 30 8.69 11.71 1.32
C TYR A 30 7.35 12.29 0.83
N SER A 31 7.23 12.60 -0.46
CA SER A 31 6.01 13.15 -1.03
C SER A 31 4.83 12.16 -0.96
N THR A 32 5.12 10.87 -1.08
CA THR A 32 4.10 9.82 -0.95
C THR A 32 3.60 9.70 0.49
N MET A 33 4.50 9.64 1.48
CA MET A 33 4.12 9.63 2.90
C MET A 33 3.31 10.88 3.27
N TYR A 34 3.74 12.06 2.79
CA TYR A 34 3.02 13.30 3.04
C TYR A 34 1.63 13.29 2.40
N ARG A 35 1.49 12.77 1.19
CA ARG A 35 0.19 12.62 0.50
C ARG A 35 -0.73 11.67 1.25
N ILE A 36 -0.21 10.55 1.77
CA ILE A 36 -0.98 9.62 2.59
C ILE A 36 -1.49 10.34 3.84
N ARG A 37 -0.63 11.06 4.58
CA ARG A 37 -1.01 11.81 5.76
C ARG A 37 -2.12 12.82 5.45
N CYS A 38 -1.96 13.66 4.44
CA CYS A 38 -2.96 14.65 4.06
C CYS A 38 -4.30 14.01 3.65
N PHE A 39 -4.24 12.86 2.96
CA PHE A 39 -5.44 12.12 2.60
C PHE A 39 -6.20 11.62 3.83
N GLU A 40 -5.51 11.01 4.77
CA GLU A 40 -6.13 10.43 5.96
C GLU A 40 -6.68 11.52 6.90
N GLU A 41 -5.94 12.60 7.12
CA GLU A 41 -6.42 13.77 7.90
C GLU A 41 -7.70 14.33 7.26
N ARG A 42 -7.72 14.50 5.94
CA ARG A 42 -8.91 14.97 5.24
C ARG A 42 -10.06 13.96 5.32
N LEU A 43 -9.78 12.68 5.20
CA LEU A 43 -10.80 11.64 5.32
C LEU A 43 -11.42 11.64 6.72
N LEU A 44 -10.62 11.82 7.77
CA LEU A 44 -11.11 11.91 9.14
C LEU A 44 -12.08 13.10 9.30
N GLU A 45 -11.72 14.27 8.76
CA GLU A 45 -12.61 15.45 8.76
C GLU A 45 -13.95 15.16 8.07
N GLU A 46 -13.91 14.53 6.90
CA GLU A 46 -15.12 14.22 6.12
C GLU A 46 -15.96 13.11 6.78
N THR A 47 -15.32 12.19 7.49
CA THR A 47 -16.01 11.17 8.29
C THR A 47 -16.76 11.80 9.45
N VAL A 48 -16.14 12.73 10.16
CA VAL A 48 -16.80 13.48 11.26
C VAL A 48 -17.99 14.30 10.76
N LYS A 49 -17.93 14.85 9.54
CA LYS A 49 -19.04 15.56 8.89
C LYS A 49 -20.16 14.61 8.38
N GLY A 50 -19.95 13.31 8.43
CA GLY A 50 -20.91 12.30 7.92
C GLY A 50 -20.90 12.14 6.40
N ASN A 51 -19.88 12.61 5.69
CA ASN A 51 -19.78 12.50 4.24
C ASN A 51 -19.23 11.14 3.76
N ALA A 52 -18.44 10.46 4.61
CA ALA A 52 -17.94 9.11 4.30
C ALA A 52 -19.04 8.06 4.53
N MET A 53 -19.20 7.13 3.60
CA MET A 53 -20.14 6.02 3.74
C MET A 53 -19.49 4.86 4.52
N GLY A 54 -20.17 4.42 5.58
CA GLY A 54 -19.73 3.29 6.40
C GLY A 54 -18.58 3.66 7.34
N VAL A 55 -17.77 2.65 7.67
CA VAL A 55 -16.61 2.79 8.57
C VAL A 55 -15.36 3.02 7.74
N ALA A 56 -14.63 4.08 8.04
CA ALA A 56 -13.30 4.33 7.48
C ALA A 56 -12.23 3.94 8.52
N HIS A 57 -11.25 3.15 8.09
CA HIS A 57 -10.08 2.82 8.88
C HIS A 57 -8.88 3.54 8.27
N THR A 58 -8.40 4.57 8.95
CA THR A 58 -7.26 5.37 8.51
C THR A 58 -5.94 4.62 8.71
N SER A 59 -4.93 4.95 7.90
CA SER A 59 -3.56 4.47 7.99
C SER A 59 -2.58 5.58 8.41
N ASP A 60 -3.08 6.58 9.11
CA ASP A 60 -2.26 7.64 9.71
C ASP A 60 -1.30 7.06 10.74
N GLY A 61 -0.02 7.43 10.64
CA GLY A 61 1.07 6.85 11.42
C GLY A 61 1.72 5.60 10.78
N GLU A 62 1.15 5.05 9.72
CA GLU A 62 1.66 3.85 9.03
C GLU A 62 2.25 4.17 7.64
N GLU A 63 2.47 5.45 7.28
CA GLU A 63 2.81 5.91 5.94
C GLU A 63 4.09 5.30 5.37
N ALA A 64 5.07 5.01 6.24
CA ALA A 64 6.37 4.49 5.84
C ALA A 64 6.29 3.05 5.29
N GLY A 65 5.41 2.21 5.83
CA GLY A 65 5.25 0.81 5.42
C GLY A 65 4.89 0.68 3.94
N PRO A 66 3.70 1.16 3.53
CA PRO A 66 3.28 1.09 2.14
C PRO A 66 4.23 1.83 1.18
N THR A 67 4.78 2.97 1.61
CA THR A 67 5.72 3.73 0.79
C THR A 67 7.02 2.97 0.56
N GLY A 68 7.60 2.37 1.60
CA GLY A 68 8.83 1.60 1.49
C GLY A 68 8.67 0.37 0.59
N ILE A 69 7.58 -0.38 0.74
CA ILE A 69 7.28 -1.54 -0.11
C ILE A 69 7.08 -1.09 -1.55
N CYS A 70 6.19 -0.13 -1.80
CA CYS A 70 5.85 0.30 -3.16
C CYS A 70 7.00 1.03 -3.87
N ALA A 71 8.02 1.54 -3.15
CA ALA A 71 9.23 2.08 -3.74
C ALA A 71 10.05 1.06 -4.54
N HIS A 72 9.76 -0.22 -4.39
CA HIS A 72 10.40 -1.34 -5.10
C HIS A 72 9.48 -2.03 -6.11
N LEU A 73 8.23 -1.60 -6.22
CA LEU A 73 7.23 -2.19 -7.09
C LEU A 73 6.97 -1.34 -8.33
N THR A 74 6.52 -1.99 -9.38
CA THR A 74 6.04 -1.40 -10.62
C THR A 74 4.55 -1.61 -10.79
N ASN A 75 3.94 -1.08 -11.84
CA ASN A 75 2.53 -1.37 -12.16
C ASN A 75 2.28 -2.81 -12.61
N LYS A 76 3.33 -3.59 -12.92
CA LYS A 76 3.22 -5.02 -13.23
C LYS A 76 3.08 -5.88 -11.99
N ASP A 77 3.56 -5.37 -10.84
CA ASP A 77 3.56 -6.10 -9.59
C ASP A 77 2.22 -5.94 -8.88
N TRP A 78 1.82 -6.98 -8.19
CA TRP A 78 0.55 -7.05 -7.48
C TRP A 78 0.72 -6.80 -6.00
N ILE A 79 -0.22 -6.07 -5.41
CA ILE A 79 -0.27 -5.86 -3.96
C ILE A 79 -1.68 -6.12 -3.46
N ALA A 80 -1.79 -6.89 -2.37
CA ALA A 80 -2.99 -7.02 -1.57
C ALA A 80 -2.80 -6.26 -0.26
N SER A 81 -3.87 -5.69 0.27
CA SER A 81 -3.78 -4.91 1.50
C SER A 81 -4.86 -5.29 2.51
N THR A 82 -4.77 -4.72 3.69
CA THR A 82 -5.70 -4.90 4.80
C THR A 82 -6.84 -3.86 4.73
N HIS A 83 -7.66 -3.81 5.78
CA HIS A 83 -8.70 -2.80 5.98
C HIS A 83 -8.15 -1.35 6.14
N ARG A 84 -6.84 -1.18 6.35
CA ARG A 84 -6.11 0.11 6.36
C ARG A 84 -5.33 0.29 5.05
N GLY A 85 -6.02 0.12 3.92
CA GLY A 85 -5.40 0.01 2.60
C GLY A 85 -5.10 1.32 1.89
N HIS A 86 -5.50 2.48 2.41
CA HIS A 86 -5.37 3.76 1.70
C HIS A 86 -3.92 4.10 1.38
N GLY A 87 -3.01 3.91 2.35
CA GLY A 87 -1.58 4.14 2.14
C GLY A 87 -1.02 3.30 0.99
N HIS A 88 -1.40 2.02 0.91
CA HIS A 88 -0.99 1.13 -0.18
C HIS A 88 -1.58 1.57 -1.53
N CYS A 89 -2.84 1.97 -1.56
CA CYS A 89 -3.47 2.50 -2.78
C CYS A 89 -2.73 3.73 -3.30
N ILE A 90 -2.45 4.70 -2.41
CA ILE A 90 -1.74 5.94 -2.78
C ILE A 90 -0.31 5.65 -3.23
N ALA A 91 0.41 4.78 -2.52
CA ALA A 91 1.78 4.40 -2.87
C ALA A 91 1.85 3.61 -4.18
N LYS A 92 0.81 2.85 -4.55
CA LYS A 92 0.67 2.21 -5.88
C LYS A 92 0.23 3.18 -6.98
N GLY A 93 -0.01 4.44 -6.64
CA GLY A 93 -0.31 5.49 -7.61
C GLY A 93 -1.79 5.62 -7.96
N LEU A 94 -2.70 5.20 -7.09
CA LEU A 94 -4.12 5.46 -7.28
C LEU A 94 -4.43 6.95 -7.08
N GLU A 95 -5.39 7.45 -7.84
CA GLU A 95 -5.81 8.85 -7.80
C GLU A 95 -6.65 9.12 -6.55
N THR A 96 -6.24 10.08 -5.72
CA THR A 96 -6.89 10.37 -4.44
C THR A 96 -8.31 10.90 -4.57
N ASP A 97 -8.62 11.64 -5.64
CA ASP A 97 -9.97 12.11 -5.95
C ASP A 97 -10.94 10.94 -6.22
N ARG A 98 -10.48 9.92 -6.96
CA ARG A 98 -11.26 8.71 -7.20
C ARG A 98 -11.39 7.85 -5.95
N MET A 99 -10.39 7.86 -5.07
CA MET A 99 -10.47 7.21 -3.76
C MET A 99 -11.51 7.89 -2.88
N PHE A 100 -11.55 9.23 -2.81
CA PHE A 100 -12.61 9.96 -2.11
C PHE A 100 -13.98 9.69 -2.74
N ALA A 101 -14.08 9.68 -4.06
CA ALA A 101 -15.32 9.35 -4.75
C ALA A 101 -15.82 7.93 -4.36
N GLU A 102 -14.91 6.96 -4.22
CA GLU A 102 -15.25 5.60 -3.77
C GLU A 102 -15.79 5.60 -2.34
N ILE A 103 -15.08 6.27 -1.44
CA ILE A 103 -15.45 6.34 -0.01
C ILE A 103 -16.80 7.06 0.18
N PHE A 104 -17.08 8.04 -0.68
CA PHE A 104 -18.37 8.76 -0.68
C PHE A 104 -19.49 8.05 -1.48
N GLY A 105 -19.25 6.80 -1.90
CA GLY A 105 -20.25 6.00 -2.62
C GLY A 105 -20.59 6.52 -4.03
N ARG A 106 -19.65 7.22 -4.68
CA ARG A 106 -19.89 7.79 -6.01
C ARG A 106 -19.49 6.82 -7.12
N VAL A 107 -20.25 6.84 -8.21
CA VAL A 107 -20.01 6.00 -9.39
C VAL A 107 -18.65 6.29 -10.06
N THR A 108 -18.06 7.45 -9.82
CA THR A 108 -16.73 7.85 -10.32
C THR A 108 -15.57 7.27 -9.51
N GLY A 109 -15.85 6.59 -8.38
CA GLY A 109 -14.84 5.89 -7.59
C GLY A 109 -14.22 4.70 -8.31
N GLN A 110 -13.08 4.20 -7.80
CA GLN A 110 -12.36 3.04 -8.36
C GLN A 110 -13.25 1.82 -8.54
N CYS A 111 -14.05 1.50 -7.54
CA CYS A 111 -14.99 0.37 -7.53
C CYS A 111 -16.45 0.82 -7.73
N LYS A 112 -16.66 1.98 -8.37
CA LYS A 112 -17.98 2.57 -8.66
C LYS A 112 -18.81 2.85 -7.40
N GLY A 113 -18.13 3.19 -6.31
CA GLY A 113 -18.76 3.49 -5.01
C GLY A 113 -19.28 2.27 -4.25
N LYS A 114 -18.87 1.05 -4.63
CA LYS A 114 -19.37 -0.20 -4.01
C LYS A 114 -18.44 -0.76 -2.94
N GLY A 115 -17.15 -0.43 -3.00
CA GLY A 115 -16.13 -0.94 -2.08
C GLY A 115 -15.99 -0.12 -0.81
N GLY A 116 -16.20 1.18 -0.89
CA GLY A 116 -15.96 2.09 0.23
C GLY A 116 -14.49 2.11 0.66
N SER A 117 -14.21 2.55 1.89
CA SER A 117 -12.86 2.70 2.44
C SER A 117 -12.04 1.39 2.42
N MET A 118 -12.64 0.26 2.77
CA MET A 118 -11.93 -0.99 3.04
C MET A 118 -11.78 -1.93 1.84
N HIS A 119 -12.28 -1.56 0.65
CA HIS A 119 -12.28 -2.46 -0.51
C HIS A 119 -11.91 -1.73 -1.81
N ILE A 120 -11.01 -0.74 -1.73
CA ILE A 120 -10.49 -0.04 -2.90
C ILE A 120 -9.57 -0.98 -3.68
N ALA A 121 -9.84 -1.15 -4.98
CA ALA A 121 -9.03 -1.96 -5.88
C ALA A 121 -8.82 -1.23 -7.21
N ASP A 122 -7.67 -1.47 -7.83
CA ASP A 122 -7.36 -0.99 -9.19
C ASP A 122 -6.35 -1.93 -9.85
N PHE A 123 -6.85 -2.83 -10.68
CA PHE A 123 -6.01 -3.82 -11.36
C PHE A 123 -5.07 -3.18 -12.40
N SER A 124 -5.42 -2.01 -12.92
CA SER A 124 -4.54 -1.31 -13.86
C SER A 124 -3.25 -0.80 -13.20
N ARG A 125 -3.27 -0.64 -11.88
CA ARG A 125 -2.13 -0.27 -11.05
C ARG A 125 -1.54 -1.44 -10.27
N GLY A 126 -2.05 -2.66 -10.47
CA GLY A 126 -1.63 -3.83 -9.69
C GLY A 126 -2.13 -3.84 -8.25
N MET A 127 -3.15 -3.06 -7.91
CA MET A 127 -3.79 -3.09 -6.61
C MET A 127 -4.93 -4.11 -6.61
N LEU A 128 -4.70 -5.30 -6.04
CA LEU A 128 -5.70 -6.38 -5.95
C LEU A 128 -6.89 -5.99 -5.06
N GLY A 129 -6.63 -5.17 -4.08
CA GLY A 129 -7.64 -4.60 -3.20
C GLY A 129 -7.21 -4.50 -1.75
N ALA A 130 -7.77 -3.51 -1.07
CA ALA A 130 -7.91 -3.51 0.37
C ALA A 130 -8.97 -4.54 0.76
N ASN A 131 -8.88 -5.13 1.96
CA ASN A 131 -9.83 -6.14 2.39
C ASN A 131 -10.17 -6.02 3.88
N ALA A 132 -11.47 -5.90 4.17
CA ALA A 132 -11.96 -5.85 5.55
C ALA A 132 -11.76 -7.18 6.32
N ILE A 133 -11.64 -8.30 5.61
CA ILE A 133 -11.36 -9.59 6.23
C ILE A 133 -9.87 -9.69 6.52
N VAL A 134 -9.51 -9.65 7.79
CA VAL A 134 -8.10 -9.69 8.23
C VAL A 134 -7.46 -11.02 7.81
N GLY A 135 -6.30 -10.94 7.16
CA GLY A 135 -5.58 -12.11 6.62
C GLY A 135 -6.01 -12.54 5.21
N ALA A 136 -7.13 -12.07 4.67
CA ALA A 136 -7.59 -12.46 3.33
C ALA A 136 -6.68 -11.98 2.19
N GLY A 137 -5.83 -10.98 2.41
CA GLY A 137 -4.82 -10.55 1.44
C GLY A 137 -3.79 -11.64 1.12
N ILE A 138 -3.46 -12.50 2.08
CA ILE A 138 -2.43 -13.55 1.90
C ILE A 138 -2.80 -14.52 0.77
N PRO A 139 -3.96 -15.20 0.77
CA PRO A 139 -4.32 -16.10 -0.33
C PRO A 139 -4.52 -15.36 -1.66
N LEU A 140 -4.94 -14.09 -1.65
CA LEU A 140 -5.02 -13.28 -2.88
C LEU A 140 -3.65 -13.05 -3.49
N ALA A 141 -2.65 -12.65 -2.69
CA ALA A 141 -1.28 -12.48 -3.15
C ALA A 141 -0.68 -13.80 -3.66
N VAL A 142 -0.91 -14.92 -2.97
CA VAL A 142 -0.48 -16.26 -3.42
C VAL A 142 -1.11 -16.60 -4.77
N GLY A 143 -2.40 -16.33 -4.97
CA GLY A 143 -3.09 -16.56 -6.24
C GLY A 143 -2.51 -15.71 -7.38
N ALA A 144 -2.21 -14.44 -7.12
CA ALA A 144 -1.57 -13.56 -8.10
C ALA A 144 -0.15 -14.03 -8.45
N ALA A 145 0.67 -14.40 -7.46
CA ALA A 145 2.01 -14.93 -7.66
C ALA A 145 1.99 -16.24 -8.46
N LEU A 146 1.05 -17.14 -8.16
CA LEU A 146 0.85 -18.37 -8.92
C LEU A 146 0.47 -18.08 -10.38
N THR A 147 -0.40 -17.10 -10.60
CA THR A 147 -0.80 -16.68 -11.96
C THR A 147 0.39 -16.15 -12.74
N ALA A 148 1.19 -15.26 -12.15
CA ALA A 148 2.40 -14.73 -12.77
C ALA A 148 3.38 -15.87 -13.14
N LYS A 149 3.62 -16.79 -12.21
CA LYS A 149 4.48 -17.96 -12.46
C LYS A 149 3.94 -18.85 -13.59
N TYR A 150 2.65 -19.13 -13.60
CA TYR A 150 2.02 -19.99 -14.61
C TYR A 150 2.07 -19.35 -16.00
N ARG A 151 1.92 -18.02 -16.09
CA ARG A 151 1.97 -17.28 -17.35
C ARG A 151 3.38 -16.89 -17.79
N GLY A 152 4.40 -17.12 -16.97
CA GLY A 152 5.78 -16.69 -17.25
C GLY A 152 5.93 -15.17 -17.23
N GLU A 153 5.11 -14.46 -16.45
CA GLU A 153 5.16 -13.01 -16.31
C GLU A 153 6.26 -12.61 -15.29
N ASP A 154 7.02 -11.57 -15.64
CA ASP A 154 8.01 -10.97 -14.76
C ASP A 154 7.29 -9.97 -13.83
N SER A 155 6.61 -10.50 -12.82
CA SER A 155 5.90 -9.75 -11.79
C SER A 155 5.91 -10.49 -10.47
N ILE A 156 5.85 -9.74 -9.37
CA ILE A 156 5.75 -10.28 -8.02
C ILE A 156 4.39 -9.92 -7.41
N ALA A 157 4.04 -10.62 -6.33
CA ALA A 157 2.85 -10.30 -5.52
C ALA A 157 3.23 -10.14 -4.05
N VAL A 158 2.74 -9.10 -3.41
CA VAL A 158 3.01 -8.71 -2.03
C VAL A 158 1.70 -8.61 -1.24
#